data_847e655d1e1c64e184ec09af07f1de5b
#
_entry.id   847e655d1e1c64e184ec09af07f1de5b
#
_cell.length_a   1.000
_cell.length_b   1.000
_cell.length_c   1.000
_cell.angle_alpha   90.00
_cell.angle_beta   90.00
_cell.angle_gamma   90.00
#
_symmetry.space_group_name_H-M   'P 1'
#
loop_
_entity.id
_entity.type
_entity.pdbx_description
1 polymer ?
#
loop_
_entity_poly.entity_id
_entity_poly.type
_entity_poly.pdbx_seq_one_letter_code
_entity_poly.pdbx_strand_id
1 'polypeptide(L)'
;MKLIRTVAAVAAGCYLVAATVLALVGLHDHAAPADVIVVPGNTVRPDGTPSERLGARLDAAVSLFNERLAPTIFVSGGVGEEGHDEAAAMARYLVAHGVPASAIVQDPLGFDTAATAANVATYLRTNKLHSALVATQYFHVARTTLALERHGVSVTGSRHARYVEGRDMYSLAREVIGYTLYLATL
;
A
#
# COMPACT_ATOMS: atom_id res chain seq x y z
N MET A 1 -33.30 20.08 -17.06
CA MET A 1 -33.38 18.75 -16.42
C MET A 1 -32.69 17.64 -17.24
N LYS A 2 -32.92 17.48 -18.56
CA LYS A 2 -32.26 16.42 -19.37
C LYS A 2 -30.73 16.52 -19.37
N LEU A 3 -30.18 17.72 -19.59
CA LEU A 3 -28.70 17.96 -19.61
C LEU A 3 -28.06 17.55 -18.29
N ILE A 4 -28.62 17.93 -17.13
CA ILE A 4 -28.08 17.58 -15.81
C ILE A 4 -28.07 16.06 -15.63
N ARG A 5 -29.14 15.36 -16.02
CA ARG A 5 -29.22 13.89 -15.95
C ARG A 5 -28.16 13.22 -16.83
N THR A 6 -27.95 13.75 -18.06
CA THR A 6 -26.91 13.24 -18.96
C THR A 6 -25.52 13.45 -18.39
N VAL A 7 -25.20 14.65 -17.87
CA VAL A 7 -23.91 14.92 -17.24
C VAL A 7 -23.68 14.03 -16.02
N ALA A 8 -24.68 13.85 -15.15
CA ALA A 8 -24.59 12.97 -14.01
C ALA A 8 -24.36 11.50 -14.40
N ALA A 9 -25.05 11.02 -15.45
CA ALA A 9 -24.89 9.66 -15.94
C ALA A 9 -23.48 9.44 -16.53
N VAL A 10 -22.95 10.40 -17.28
CA VAL A 10 -21.57 10.34 -17.82
C VAL A 10 -20.55 10.34 -16.67
N ALA A 11 -20.69 11.22 -15.69
CA ALA A 11 -19.80 11.27 -14.53
C ALA A 11 -19.81 9.95 -13.74
N ALA A 12 -20.99 9.37 -13.51
CA ALA A 12 -21.12 8.06 -12.85
C ALA A 12 -20.46 6.95 -13.68
N GLY A 13 -20.62 6.96 -15.00
CA GLY A 13 -19.98 6.02 -15.90
C GLY A 13 -18.45 6.11 -15.85
N CYS A 14 -17.89 7.32 -15.93
CA CYS A 14 -16.45 7.56 -15.80
C CYS A 14 -15.91 7.08 -14.45
N TYR A 15 -16.66 7.33 -13.37
CA TYR A 15 -16.27 6.89 -12.03
C TYR A 15 -16.23 5.36 -11.92
N LEU A 16 -17.24 4.65 -12.44
CA LEU A 16 -17.27 3.19 -12.45
C LEU A 16 -16.14 2.60 -13.29
N VAL A 17 -15.84 3.19 -14.44
CA VAL A 17 -14.69 2.77 -15.26
C VAL A 17 -13.38 2.95 -14.49
N ALA A 18 -13.18 4.11 -13.84
CA ALA A 18 -11.99 4.36 -13.03
C ALA A 18 -11.86 3.34 -11.88
N ALA A 19 -12.95 3.07 -11.15
CA ALA A 19 -12.96 2.06 -10.08
C ALA A 19 -12.59 0.67 -10.61
N THR A 20 -13.16 0.29 -11.76
CA THR A 20 -12.85 -1.00 -12.40
C THR A 20 -11.38 -1.09 -12.80
N VAL A 21 -10.83 -0.04 -13.41
CA VAL A 21 -9.40 -0.01 -13.79
C VAL A 21 -8.51 -0.12 -12.57
N LEU A 22 -8.77 0.64 -11.50
CA LEU A 22 -7.99 0.55 -10.25
C LEU A 22 -8.03 -0.85 -9.64
N ALA A 23 -9.21 -1.49 -9.64
CA ALA A 23 -9.37 -2.85 -9.16
C ALA A 23 -8.58 -3.85 -10.01
N LEU A 24 -8.68 -3.77 -11.34
CA LEU A 24 -7.96 -4.68 -12.25
C LEU A 24 -6.46 -4.52 -12.15
N VAL A 25 -5.96 -3.28 -12.08
CA VAL A 25 -4.53 -3.01 -11.89
C VAL A 25 -4.02 -3.62 -10.58
N GLY A 26 -4.78 -3.44 -9.49
CA GLY A 26 -4.36 -3.97 -8.20
C GLY A 26 -4.54 -5.47 -8.03
N LEU A 27 -5.45 -6.11 -8.75
CA LEU A 27 -5.62 -7.57 -8.76
C LEU A 27 -4.60 -8.29 -9.65
N HIS A 28 -3.94 -7.54 -10.55
CA HIS A 28 -2.92 -8.10 -11.41
C HIS A 28 -1.57 -8.08 -10.70
N ASP A 29 -1.24 -9.20 -10.03
CA ASP A 29 0.08 -9.37 -9.42
C ASP A 29 1.14 -9.50 -10.50
N HIS A 30 2.15 -8.64 -10.40
CA HIS A 30 3.42 -8.85 -11.07
C HIS A 30 4.52 -8.38 -10.14
N ALA A 31 5.62 -9.10 -10.06
CA ALA A 31 6.71 -8.75 -9.17
C ALA A 31 8.04 -9.12 -9.83
N ALA A 32 8.92 -8.14 -9.94
CA ALA A 32 10.31 -8.31 -10.35
C ALA A 32 11.23 -7.90 -9.20
N PRO A 33 12.50 -8.35 -9.18
CA PRO A 33 13.43 -8.00 -8.11
C PRO A 33 13.49 -6.50 -7.84
N ALA A 34 13.57 -6.14 -6.56
CA ALA A 34 13.65 -4.77 -6.06
C ALA A 34 14.58 -4.69 -4.84
N ASP A 35 14.87 -3.46 -4.40
CA ASP A 35 15.68 -3.22 -3.22
C ASP A 35 14.88 -3.39 -1.92
N VAL A 36 13.59 -3.02 -1.93
CA VAL A 36 12.71 -3.11 -0.76
C VAL A 36 11.30 -3.56 -1.12
N ILE A 37 10.61 -4.20 -0.17
CA ILE A 37 9.16 -4.43 -0.20
C ILE A 37 8.52 -3.38 0.71
N VAL A 38 7.63 -2.56 0.19
CA VAL A 38 6.92 -1.52 0.95
C VAL A 38 5.55 -2.02 1.38
N VAL A 39 5.29 -1.96 2.69
CA VAL A 39 4.01 -2.33 3.30
C VAL A 39 3.44 -1.11 4.01
N PRO A 40 2.42 -0.43 3.45
CA PRO A 40 1.72 0.63 4.15
C PRO A 40 0.91 0.07 5.33
N GLY A 41 0.86 0.83 6.42
CA GLY A 41 0.12 0.49 7.62
C GLY A 41 -1.40 0.42 7.44
N ASN A 42 -2.05 -0.14 8.41
CA ASN A 42 -3.49 -0.21 8.59
C ASN A 42 -3.78 -0.53 10.06
N THR A 43 -5.05 -0.59 10.42
CA THR A 43 -5.54 -0.81 11.77
C THR A 43 -4.81 -1.94 12.51
N VAL A 44 -4.35 -1.64 13.69
CA VAL A 44 -3.88 -2.59 14.71
C VAL A 44 -5.03 -2.79 15.70
N ARG A 45 -5.26 -4.00 16.15
CA ARG A 45 -6.31 -4.31 17.12
C ARG A 45 -5.93 -3.80 18.53
N PRO A 46 -6.90 -3.62 19.44
CA PRO A 46 -6.62 -3.18 20.81
C PRO A 46 -5.65 -4.07 21.59
N ASP A 47 -5.50 -5.34 21.20
CA ASP A 47 -4.52 -6.28 21.77
C ASP A 47 -3.10 -6.12 21.19
N GLY A 48 -2.88 -5.15 20.30
CA GLY A 48 -1.60 -4.87 19.65
C GLY A 48 -1.28 -5.80 18.48
N THR A 49 -2.20 -6.65 18.05
CA THR A 49 -2.04 -7.51 16.86
C THR A 49 -2.53 -6.81 15.59
N PRO A 50 -1.94 -7.08 14.42
CA PRO A 50 -2.48 -6.60 13.15
C PRO A 50 -3.92 -7.07 12.92
N SER A 51 -4.78 -6.19 12.37
CA SER A 51 -6.08 -6.62 11.85
C SER A 51 -5.89 -7.66 10.74
N GLU A 52 -6.95 -8.42 10.39
CA GLU A 52 -6.87 -9.41 9.30
C GLU A 52 -6.44 -8.77 7.97
N ARG A 53 -6.92 -7.55 7.71
CA ARG A 53 -6.53 -6.77 6.54
C ARG A 53 -5.03 -6.43 6.56
N LEU A 54 -4.50 -5.99 7.69
CA LEU A 54 -3.07 -5.68 7.84
C LEU A 54 -2.23 -6.96 7.79
N GLY A 55 -2.66 -8.02 8.46
CA GLY A 55 -2.02 -9.34 8.41
C GLY A 55 -1.85 -9.84 6.98
N ALA A 56 -2.92 -9.77 6.18
CA ALA A 56 -2.85 -10.19 4.77
C ALA A 56 -1.86 -9.36 3.90
N ARG A 57 -1.62 -8.06 4.22
CA ARG A 57 -0.53 -7.29 3.60
C ARG A 57 0.84 -7.86 3.97
N LEU A 58 1.00 -8.18 5.24
CA LEU A 58 2.25 -8.72 5.77
C LEU A 58 2.52 -10.11 5.20
N ASP A 59 1.50 -10.95 5.03
CA ASP A 59 1.62 -12.26 4.37
C ASP A 59 2.06 -12.12 2.91
N ALA A 60 1.52 -11.13 2.17
CA ALA A 60 1.98 -10.82 0.83
C ALA A 60 3.45 -10.40 0.81
N ALA A 61 3.89 -9.59 1.79
CA ALA A 61 5.29 -9.19 1.91
C ALA A 61 6.20 -10.36 2.29
N VAL A 62 5.78 -11.24 3.21
CA VAL A 62 6.51 -12.47 3.57
C VAL A 62 6.68 -13.37 2.35
N SER A 63 5.65 -13.52 1.51
CA SER A 63 5.74 -14.30 0.27
C SER A 63 6.80 -13.73 -0.68
N LEU A 64 6.77 -12.40 -0.94
CA LEU A 64 7.78 -11.72 -1.78
C LEU A 64 9.20 -11.87 -1.22
N PHE A 65 9.35 -11.77 0.10
CA PHE A 65 10.64 -11.93 0.78
C PHE A 65 11.17 -13.37 0.64
N ASN A 66 10.33 -14.37 0.85
CA ASN A 66 10.69 -15.79 0.71
C ASN A 66 11.03 -16.16 -0.74
N GLU A 67 10.43 -15.49 -1.72
CA GLU A 67 10.77 -15.60 -3.15
C GLU A 67 12.08 -14.87 -3.48
N ARG A 68 12.72 -14.21 -2.51
CA ARG A 68 13.96 -13.44 -2.66
C ARG A 68 13.85 -12.30 -3.67
N LEU A 69 12.67 -11.72 -3.79
CA LEU A 69 12.46 -10.60 -4.70
C LEU A 69 12.95 -9.26 -4.13
N ALA A 70 13.11 -9.16 -2.82
CA ALA A 70 13.83 -8.05 -2.18
C ALA A 70 14.43 -8.49 -0.85
N PRO A 71 15.60 -7.94 -0.45
CA PRO A 71 16.28 -8.31 0.79
C PRO A 71 15.72 -7.63 2.03
N THR A 72 14.87 -6.62 1.88
CA THR A 72 14.38 -5.76 2.96
C THR A 72 12.88 -5.53 2.85
N ILE A 73 12.18 -5.54 3.99
CA ILE A 73 10.78 -5.13 4.10
C ILE A 73 10.73 -3.80 4.85
N PHE A 74 10.18 -2.77 4.20
CA PHE A 74 9.93 -1.45 4.77
C PHE A 74 8.48 -1.36 5.20
N VAL A 75 8.22 -1.36 6.50
CA VAL A 75 6.87 -1.22 7.07
C VAL A 75 6.65 0.22 7.52
N SER A 76 5.62 0.86 7.01
CA SER A 76 5.36 2.28 7.23
C SER A 76 3.94 2.49 7.78
N GLY A 77 3.84 3.03 8.98
CA GLY A 77 2.57 3.32 9.65
C GLY A 77 2.80 4.09 10.92
N GLY A 78 1.88 5.01 11.24
CA GLY A 78 1.94 5.84 12.44
C GLY A 78 1.33 5.16 13.67
N VAL A 79 1.00 5.98 14.67
CA VAL A 79 0.19 5.53 15.82
C VAL A 79 -1.28 5.66 15.45
N GLY A 80 -1.99 4.53 15.44
CA GLY A 80 -3.41 4.47 15.16
C GLY A 80 -4.29 5.01 16.29
N GLU A 81 -5.60 5.08 16.06
CA GLU A 81 -6.58 5.52 17.06
C GLU A 81 -6.57 4.63 18.31
N GLU A 82 -6.19 3.37 18.16
CA GLU A 82 -6.05 2.39 19.24
C GLU A 82 -4.80 2.59 20.10
N GLY A 83 -3.96 3.59 19.79
CA GLY A 83 -2.77 3.94 20.54
C GLY A 83 -1.56 3.04 20.29
N HIS A 84 -1.62 2.15 19.31
CA HIS A 84 -0.52 1.27 18.92
C HIS A 84 0.28 1.85 17.75
N ASP A 85 1.61 1.72 17.82
CA ASP A 85 2.51 1.96 16.69
C ASP A 85 2.33 0.83 15.67
N GLU A 86 1.79 1.18 14.49
CA GLU A 86 1.52 0.24 13.41
C GLU A 86 2.81 -0.38 12.86
N ALA A 87 3.88 0.42 12.68
CA ALA A 87 5.16 -0.08 12.18
C ALA A 87 5.77 -1.11 13.13
N ALA A 88 5.72 -0.85 14.44
CA ALA A 88 6.17 -1.80 15.45
C ALA A 88 5.33 -3.09 15.49
N ALA A 89 4.00 -2.97 15.35
CA ALA A 89 3.11 -4.13 15.28
C ALA A 89 3.39 -4.99 14.04
N MET A 90 3.59 -4.34 12.88
CA MET A 90 3.96 -5.00 11.62
C MET A 90 5.30 -5.73 11.75
N ALA A 91 6.32 -5.09 12.34
CA ALA A 91 7.63 -5.70 12.52
C ALA A 91 7.56 -6.95 13.42
N ARG A 92 6.82 -6.89 14.52
CA ARG A 92 6.61 -8.07 15.38
C ARG A 92 5.95 -9.23 14.62
N TYR A 93 4.96 -8.92 13.80
CA TYR A 93 4.29 -9.93 12.97
C TYR A 93 5.27 -10.58 12.00
N LEU A 94 6.05 -9.80 11.27
CA LEU A 94 7.04 -10.30 10.30
C LEU A 94 8.09 -11.19 10.96
N VAL A 95 8.61 -10.80 12.14
CA VAL A 95 9.56 -11.62 12.90
C VAL A 95 8.94 -12.95 13.31
N ALA A 96 7.69 -12.94 13.78
CA ALA A 96 6.97 -14.17 14.14
C ALA A 96 6.73 -15.09 12.92
N HIS A 97 6.75 -14.54 11.69
CA HIS A 97 6.62 -15.28 10.43
C HIS A 97 7.96 -15.56 9.74
N GLY A 98 9.07 -15.48 10.48
CA GLY A 98 10.40 -15.95 10.03
C GLY A 98 11.22 -14.92 9.27
N VAL A 99 10.79 -13.65 9.18
CA VAL A 99 11.62 -12.59 8.61
C VAL A 99 12.63 -12.12 9.65
N PRO A 100 13.95 -12.13 9.35
CA PRO A 100 14.95 -11.64 10.27
C PRO A 100 14.72 -10.16 10.62
N ALA A 101 14.87 -9.80 11.91
CA ALA A 101 14.67 -8.41 12.34
C ALA A 101 15.62 -7.43 11.60
N SER A 102 16.81 -7.88 11.20
CA SER A 102 17.77 -7.11 10.39
C SER A 102 17.30 -6.81 8.96
N ALA A 103 16.29 -7.53 8.47
CA ALA A 103 15.69 -7.31 7.15
C ALA A 103 14.44 -6.42 7.21
N ILE A 104 14.10 -5.87 8.39
CA ILE A 104 12.90 -5.06 8.58
C ILE A 104 13.28 -3.62 8.91
N VAL A 105 12.79 -2.69 8.12
CA VAL A 105 12.89 -1.25 8.38
C VAL A 105 11.53 -0.74 8.86
N GLN A 106 11.50 -0.11 10.03
CA GLN A 106 10.30 0.44 10.63
C GLN A 106 10.25 1.94 10.41
N ASP A 107 9.16 2.44 9.85
CA ASP A 107 8.85 3.86 9.70
C ASP A 107 7.59 4.21 10.49
N PRO A 108 7.72 4.77 11.71
CA PRO A 108 6.58 5.17 12.54
C PRO A 108 5.98 6.51 12.12
N LEU A 109 6.48 7.14 11.06
CA LEU A 109 6.04 8.45 10.57
C LEU A 109 5.18 8.38 9.29
N GLY A 110 4.80 7.18 8.87
CA GLY A 110 3.96 6.95 7.70
C GLY A 110 2.47 7.14 8.00
N PHE A 111 2.07 8.36 8.39
CA PHE A 111 0.68 8.67 8.76
C PHE A 111 -0.30 8.61 7.59
N ASP A 112 0.18 8.73 6.38
CA ASP A 112 -0.57 8.60 5.14
C ASP A 112 0.31 8.09 3.99
N THR A 113 -0.29 7.91 2.81
CA THR A 113 0.43 7.35 1.66
C THR A 113 1.50 8.31 1.13
N ALA A 114 1.32 9.63 1.23
CA ALA A 114 2.32 10.59 0.79
C ALA A 114 3.53 10.59 1.73
N ALA A 115 3.29 10.59 3.05
CA ALA A 115 4.34 10.46 4.06
C ALA A 115 5.11 9.15 3.89
N THR A 116 4.41 8.02 3.73
CA THR A 116 5.03 6.73 3.42
C THR A 116 5.95 6.82 2.20
N ALA A 117 5.47 7.38 1.09
CA ALA A 117 6.26 7.49 -0.14
C ALA A 117 7.50 8.39 0.02
N ALA A 118 7.37 9.52 0.71
CA ALA A 118 8.48 10.42 1.02
C ALA A 118 9.54 9.74 1.91
N ASN A 119 9.10 8.99 2.92
CA ASN A 119 9.98 8.28 3.85
C ASN A 119 10.71 7.13 3.15
N VAL A 120 10.02 6.33 2.32
CA VAL A 120 10.62 5.30 1.48
C VAL A 120 11.67 5.91 0.55
N ALA A 121 11.34 6.98 -0.17
CA ALA A 121 12.27 7.65 -1.07
C ALA A 121 13.50 8.19 -0.33
N THR A 122 13.33 8.69 0.87
CA THR A 122 14.45 9.16 1.71
C THR A 122 15.34 7.99 2.15
N TYR A 123 14.72 6.89 2.59
CA TYR A 123 15.45 5.67 2.95
C TYR A 123 16.27 5.13 1.77
N LEU A 124 15.64 5.01 0.60
CA LEU A 124 16.32 4.50 -0.60
C LEU A 124 17.49 5.39 -1.00
N ARG A 125 17.31 6.71 -1.07
CA ARG A 125 18.40 7.65 -1.39
C ARG A 125 19.58 7.55 -0.41
N THR A 126 19.28 7.50 0.89
CA THR A 126 20.31 7.42 1.94
C THR A 126 21.15 6.16 1.83
N ASN A 127 20.53 5.06 1.42
CA ASN A 127 21.17 3.75 1.28
C ASN A 127 21.66 3.46 -0.16
N LYS A 128 21.57 4.42 -1.08
CA LYS A 128 21.93 4.28 -2.52
C LYS A 128 21.14 3.16 -3.20
N LEU A 129 19.87 3.03 -2.84
CA LEU A 129 18.88 2.10 -3.39
C LEU A 129 17.88 2.87 -4.24
N HIS A 130 17.09 2.20 -5.12
CA HIS A 130 16.28 2.89 -6.12
C HIS A 130 14.91 2.29 -6.35
N SER A 131 14.68 1.03 -5.97
CA SER A 131 13.52 0.26 -6.41
C SER A 131 12.72 -0.32 -5.27
N ALA A 132 11.41 -0.45 -5.50
CA ALA A 132 10.48 -0.98 -4.53
C ALA A 132 9.45 -1.93 -5.15
N LEU A 133 9.03 -2.94 -4.38
CA LEU A 133 7.81 -3.72 -4.57
C LEU A 133 6.74 -3.22 -3.59
N VAL A 134 5.47 -3.25 -3.99
CA VAL A 134 4.35 -2.84 -3.15
C VAL A 134 3.56 -4.06 -2.69
N ALA A 135 3.36 -4.21 -1.37
CA ALA A 135 2.48 -5.21 -0.77
C ALA A 135 1.33 -4.52 -0.02
N THR A 136 0.12 -4.51 -0.60
CA THR A 136 -1.05 -3.85 -0.02
C THR A 136 -2.36 -4.43 -0.59
N GLN A 137 -3.55 -3.93 -0.18
CA GLN A 137 -4.81 -4.35 -0.79
C GLN A 137 -4.91 -3.92 -2.25
N TYR A 138 -5.60 -4.74 -3.06
CA TYR A 138 -5.77 -4.52 -4.51
C TYR A 138 -6.25 -3.09 -4.86
N PHE A 139 -7.22 -2.55 -4.12
CA PHE A 139 -7.73 -1.20 -4.38
C PHE A 139 -6.72 -0.09 -4.07
N HIS A 140 -5.69 -0.38 -3.26
CA HIS A 140 -4.70 0.60 -2.81
C HIS A 140 -3.38 0.54 -3.58
N VAL A 141 -3.13 -0.49 -4.37
CA VAL A 141 -1.89 -0.68 -5.14
C VAL A 141 -1.60 0.52 -6.03
N ALA A 142 -2.56 0.92 -6.86
CA ALA A 142 -2.34 1.98 -7.84
C ALA A 142 -1.95 3.33 -7.18
N ARG A 143 -2.61 3.73 -6.10
CA ARG A 143 -2.28 4.98 -5.40
C ARG A 143 -0.95 4.92 -4.68
N THR A 144 -0.61 3.79 -4.07
CA THR A 144 0.70 3.62 -3.42
C THR A 144 1.82 3.65 -4.46
N THR A 145 1.66 2.97 -5.59
CA THR A 145 2.61 3.01 -6.71
C THR A 145 2.80 4.43 -7.22
N LEU A 146 1.71 5.14 -7.53
CA LEU A 146 1.77 6.52 -8.00
C LEU A 146 2.53 7.44 -7.01
N ALA A 147 2.24 7.31 -5.71
CA ALA A 147 2.91 8.11 -4.69
C ALA A 147 4.42 7.84 -4.65
N LEU A 148 4.84 6.59 -4.70
CA LEU A 148 6.26 6.20 -4.73
C LEU A 148 6.96 6.74 -5.98
N GLU A 149 6.37 6.56 -7.17
CA GLU A 149 6.92 7.03 -8.44
C GLU A 149 7.06 8.55 -8.49
N ARG A 150 6.10 9.29 -7.93
CA ARG A 150 6.16 10.77 -7.83
C ARG A 150 7.30 11.25 -6.91
N HIS A 151 7.78 10.40 -6.00
CA HIS A 151 8.96 10.66 -5.16
C HIS A 151 10.25 10.07 -5.76
N GLY A 152 10.23 9.61 -7.01
CA GLY A 152 11.40 9.11 -7.74
C GLY A 152 11.79 7.67 -7.41
N VAL A 153 10.88 6.89 -6.82
CA VAL A 153 11.10 5.46 -6.56
C VAL A 153 10.68 4.64 -7.79
N SER A 154 11.54 3.75 -8.26
CA SER A 154 11.22 2.80 -9.33
C SER A 154 10.38 1.65 -8.75
N VAL A 155 9.08 1.61 -9.06
CA VAL A 155 8.23 0.50 -8.61
C VAL A 155 8.28 -0.65 -9.61
N THR A 156 8.86 -1.79 -9.20
CA THR A 156 9.08 -2.95 -10.06
C THR A 156 7.92 -3.94 -10.05
N GLY A 157 6.89 -3.66 -9.28
CA GLY A 157 5.66 -4.44 -9.25
C GLY A 157 4.94 -4.42 -7.91
N SER A 158 3.94 -5.28 -7.81
CA SER A 158 3.12 -5.39 -6.62
C SER A 158 2.58 -6.79 -6.40
N ARG A 159 2.25 -7.09 -5.15
CA ARG A 159 1.46 -8.25 -4.73
C ARG A 159 0.32 -7.78 -3.83
N HIS A 160 -0.91 -8.10 -4.23
CA HIS A 160 -2.05 -7.73 -3.42
C HIS A 160 -2.29 -8.72 -2.28
N ALA A 161 -2.76 -8.20 -1.15
CA ALA A 161 -3.17 -8.96 0.01
C ALA A 161 -4.38 -9.85 -0.32
N ARG A 162 -4.31 -11.13 0.04
CA ARG A 162 -5.36 -12.13 -0.24
C ARG A 162 -6.44 -12.10 0.85
N TYR A 163 -7.05 -10.93 1.03
CA TYR A 163 -8.13 -10.70 1.97
C TYR A 163 -9.14 -9.75 1.35
N VAL A 164 -10.42 -10.14 1.38
CA VAL A 164 -11.53 -9.35 0.84
C VAL A 164 -12.65 -9.31 1.87
N GLU A 165 -13.20 -8.13 2.08
CA GLU A 165 -14.35 -7.91 2.96
C GLU A 165 -15.38 -6.94 2.34
N GLY A 166 -16.60 -6.91 2.87
CA GLY A 166 -17.66 -6.04 2.32
C GLY A 166 -17.30 -4.55 2.29
N ARG A 167 -16.42 -4.11 3.20
CA ARG A 167 -15.92 -2.72 3.24
C ARG A 167 -15.00 -2.36 2.05
N ASP A 168 -14.51 -3.34 1.29
CA ASP A 168 -13.62 -3.09 0.15
C ASP A 168 -14.31 -2.27 -0.95
N MET A 169 -15.63 -2.43 -1.13
CA MET A 169 -16.41 -1.61 -2.07
C MET A 169 -16.35 -0.12 -1.71
N TYR A 170 -16.48 0.21 -0.42
CA TYR A 170 -16.31 1.57 0.07
C TYR A 170 -14.86 2.05 -0.10
N SER A 171 -13.90 1.19 0.22
CA SER A 171 -12.47 1.50 0.09
C SER A 171 -12.11 1.79 -1.36
N LEU A 172 -12.57 0.95 -2.32
CA LEU A 172 -12.35 1.16 -3.75
C LEU A 172 -12.97 2.47 -4.23
N ALA A 173 -14.21 2.77 -3.80
CA ALA A 173 -14.85 4.04 -4.13
C ALA A 173 -14.03 5.24 -3.65
N ARG A 174 -13.51 5.20 -2.43
CA ARG A 174 -12.64 6.26 -1.88
C ARG A 174 -11.30 6.35 -2.64
N GLU A 175 -10.75 5.24 -3.09
CA GLU A 175 -9.48 5.22 -3.84
C GLU A 175 -9.58 5.92 -5.21
N VAL A 176 -10.73 5.91 -5.88
CA VAL A 176 -10.92 6.70 -7.12
C VAL A 176 -10.69 8.18 -6.86
N ILE A 177 -11.24 8.71 -5.75
CA ILE A 177 -11.07 10.11 -5.36
C ILE A 177 -9.61 10.34 -4.94
N GLY A 178 -9.06 9.49 -4.08
CA GLY A 178 -7.69 9.59 -3.59
C GLY A 178 -6.65 9.55 -4.72
N TYR A 179 -6.80 8.64 -5.66
CA TYR A 179 -5.92 8.52 -6.82
C TYR A 179 -5.96 9.79 -7.70
N THR A 180 -7.17 10.30 -7.95
CA THR A 180 -7.36 11.53 -8.75
C THR A 180 -6.71 12.74 -8.07
N LEU A 181 -6.85 12.86 -6.74
CA LEU A 181 -6.19 13.91 -5.98
C LEU A 181 -4.66 13.81 -6.09
N TYR A 182 -4.10 12.62 -5.97
CA TYR A 182 -2.65 12.39 -6.09
C TYR A 182 -2.13 12.70 -7.50
N LEU A 183 -2.92 12.42 -8.55
CA LEU A 183 -2.57 12.84 -9.91
C LEU A 183 -2.48 14.36 -10.06
N ALA A 184 -3.29 15.11 -9.31
CA ALA A 184 -3.37 16.56 -9.42
C ALA A 184 -2.40 17.31 -8.49
N THR A 185 -1.97 16.71 -7.36
CA THR A 185 -1.25 17.40 -6.28
C THR A 185 0.20 16.94 -6.07
N LEU A 186 0.56 15.77 -6.52
CA LEU A 186 1.93 15.24 -6.52
C LEU A 186 2.53 15.26 -7.93
#